data_53ccdc5f5149df3a0bebdacdc483be9e
#
_entry.id   53ccdc5f5149df3a0bebdacdc483be9e
#
_cell.length_a   1.000
_cell.length_b   1.000
_cell.length_c   1.000
_cell.angle_alpha   90.00
_cell.angle_beta   90.00
_cell.angle_gamma   90.00
#
_symmetry.space_group_name_H-M   'P 1'
#
loop_
_entity.id
_entity.type
_entity.pdbx_description
1 polymer ?
#
loop_
_entity_poly.entity_id
_entity_poly.type
_entity_poly.pdbx_seq_one_letter_code
_entity_poly.pdbx_strand_id
1 'polypeptide(L)'
;MAHRDGDGFLFCDCGREHWGLHGAAGLLLVRTDLDAAHVLLQLRAGWTHGGGTWALPGGARDSHEDIVSAAIREAHEEVGVDSTRIAVRHVFADDHGSWRYDTVIAFTNDDAGVYAANHESAETRWVPLHEVGSYDLHPGLAAHWTDIAELVRKQLMS
;
A
#
# COMPACT_ATOMS: atom_id res chain seq x y z
N MET A 1 -23.25 -0.35 -7.62
CA MET A 1 -21.84 -0.78 -7.45
C MET A 1 -21.01 -0.16 -8.56
N ALA A 2 -19.93 0.51 -8.21
CA ALA A 2 -19.07 1.09 -9.24
C ALA A 2 -18.38 -0.02 -10.04
N HIS A 3 -18.36 0.14 -11.36
CA HIS A 3 -17.67 -0.77 -12.25
C HIS A 3 -16.16 -0.59 -12.09
N ARG A 4 -15.44 -1.68 -11.89
CA ARG A 4 -13.98 -1.68 -11.73
C ARG A 4 -13.33 -2.20 -13.00
N ASP A 5 -12.93 -1.26 -13.85
CA ASP A 5 -12.31 -1.59 -15.12
C ASP A 5 -10.82 -1.89 -15.01
N GLY A 6 -10.22 -1.66 -13.84
CA GLY A 6 -8.81 -1.95 -13.58
C GLY A 6 -8.53 -3.39 -13.18
N ASP A 7 -9.56 -4.15 -12.77
CA ASP A 7 -9.38 -5.51 -12.29
C ASP A 7 -9.07 -6.45 -13.47
N GLY A 8 -7.91 -7.07 -13.43
CA GLY A 8 -7.45 -7.98 -14.46
C GLY A 8 -5.94 -8.05 -14.50
N PHE A 9 -5.43 -9.04 -15.23
CA PHE A 9 -3.98 -9.20 -15.43
C PHE A 9 -3.55 -8.54 -16.73
N LEU A 10 -2.43 -7.82 -16.63
CA LEU A 10 -1.75 -7.21 -17.78
C LEU A 10 -0.43 -7.95 -18.00
N PHE A 11 -0.17 -8.38 -19.24
CA PHE A 11 1.13 -8.92 -19.61
C PHE A 11 2.07 -7.74 -19.91
N CYS A 12 3.03 -7.54 -19.03
CA CYS A 12 3.89 -6.35 -19.05
C CYS A 12 5.10 -6.52 -19.96
N ASP A 13 5.62 -5.42 -20.47
CA ASP A 13 6.89 -5.40 -21.24
C ASP A 13 8.08 -5.90 -20.40
N CYS A 14 7.97 -5.92 -19.07
CA CYS A 14 9.00 -6.48 -18.20
C CYS A 14 9.06 -8.01 -18.24
N GLY A 15 8.15 -8.67 -18.98
CA GLY A 15 8.11 -10.12 -19.15
C GLY A 15 7.26 -10.86 -18.12
N ARG A 16 6.55 -10.14 -17.25
CA ARG A 16 5.71 -10.72 -16.20
C ARG A 16 4.27 -10.26 -16.34
N GLU A 17 3.35 -11.05 -15.80
CA GLU A 17 1.96 -10.61 -15.60
C GLU A 17 1.85 -9.83 -14.30
N HIS A 18 1.09 -8.74 -14.35
CA HIS A 18 0.78 -7.93 -13.18
C HIS A 18 -0.72 -7.75 -13.05
N TRP A 19 -1.20 -7.70 -11.80
CA TRP A 19 -2.59 -7.38 -11.52
C TRP A 19 -2.80 -5.88 -11.62
N GLY A 20 -3.80 -5.51 -12.39
CA GLY A 20 -4.19 -4.12 -12.61
C GLY A 20 -3.97 -3.70 -14.06
N LEU A 21 -5.06 -3.62 -14.84
CA LEU A 21 -5.03 -3.26 -16.27
C LEU A 21 -4.49 -1.84 -16.48
N HIS A 22 -4.71 -0.94 -15.51
CA HIS A 22 -4.28 0.45 -15.55
C HIS A 22 -3.20 0.74 -14.49
N GLY A 23 -2.48 -0.29 -14.04
CA GLY A 23 -1.53 -0.20 -12.95
C GLY A 23 -2.17 -0.45 -11.58
N ALA A 24 -1.38 -0.31 -10.54
CA ALA A 24 -1.83 -0.53 -9.18
C ALA A 24 -1.21 0.51 -8.23
N ALA A 25 -1.81 0.67 -7.06
CA ALA A 25 -1.33 1.62 -6.06
C ALA A 25 -1.56 1.07 -4.65
N GLY A 26 -0.64 1.37 -3.75
CA GLY A 26 -0.76 1.02 -2.35
C GLY A 26 -0.54 2.24 -1.46
N LEU A 27 -1.09 2.18 -0.25
CA LEU A 27 -0.94 3.25 0.74
C LEU A 27 0.07 2.83 1.80
N LEU A 28 1.16 3.58 1.91
CA LEU A 28 2.09 3.47 3.04
C LEU A 28 1.72 4.55 4.04
N LEU A 29 1.02 4.15 5.10
CA LEU A 29 0.55 5.06 6.13
C LEU A 29 1.52 5.05 7.32
N VAL A 30 2.07 6.22 7.63
CA VAL A 30 3.02 6.42 8.72
C VAL A 30 2.30 7.11 9.87
N ARG A 31 2.32 6.48 11.03
CA ARG A 31 1.72 6.99 12.26
C ARG A 31 2.79 7.62 13.14
N THR A 32 2.55 8.83 13.62
CA THR A 32 3.56 9.65 14.30
C THR A 32 3.25 10.00 15.76
N ASP A 33 2.13 9.53 16.32
CA ASP A 33 1.74 9.84 17.70
C ASP A 33 2.30 8.87 18.75
N LEU A 34 3.00 7.82 18.32
CA LEU A 34 3.60 6.83 19.20
C LEU A 34 5.06 7.20 19.49
N ASP A 35 5.75 6.36 20.28
CA ASP A 35 7.14 6.58 20.66
C ASP A 35 8.12 6.60 19.49
N ALA A 36 7.74 5.96 18.39
CA ALA A 36 8.50 5.95 17.13
C ALA A 36 7.52 6.00 15.96
N ALA A 37 8.01 6.31 14.77
CA ALA A 37 7.20 6.22 13.56
C ALA A 37 6.83 4.76 13.31
N HIS A 38 5.54 4.49 13.07
CA HIS A 38 5.01 3.16 12.78
C HIS A 38 4.38 3.15 11.40
N VAL A 39 4.50 2.02 10.72
CA VAL A 39 3.94 1.80 9.38
C VAL A 39 2.81 0.78 9.49
N LEU A 40 1.70 1.06 8.82
CA LEU A 40 0.58 0.13 8.75
C LEU A 40 0.89 -0.99 7.76
N LEU A 41 0.89 -2.22 8.27
CA LEU A 41 0.98 -3.41 7.42
C LEU A 41 -0.28 -4.26 7.59
N GLN A 42 -0.68 -4.93 6.53
CA GLN A 42 -1.71 -5.96 6.58
C GLN A 42 -1.12 -7.33 6.28
N LEU A 43 -1.56 -8.33 7.01
CA LEU A 43 -1.26 -9.71 6.69
C LEU A 43 -2.29 -10.18 5.65
N ARG A 44 -1.82 -10.57 4.47
CA ARG A 44 -2.71 -11.07 3.43
C ARG A 44 -3.24 -12.44 3.83
N ALA A 45 -4.55 -12.64 3.65
CA ALA A 45 -5.19 -13.92 3.97
C ALA A 45 -4.53 -15.06 3.17
N GLY A 46 -4.39 -16.23 3.79
CA GLY A 46 -3.61 -17.34 3.23
C GLY A 46 -4.11 -17.86 1.89
N TRP A 47 -5.41 -17.65 1.56
CA TRP A 47 -6.00 -18.07 0.28
C TRP A 47 -5.85 -17.02 -0.84
N THR A 48 -5.33 -15.81 -0.55
CA THR A 48 -5.13 -14.77 -1.56
C THR A 48 -3.77 -14.90 -2.23
N HIS A 49 -3.58 -14.22 -3.37
CA HIS A 49 -2.27 -14.11 -4.00
C HIS A 49 -1.29 -13.40 -3.03
N GLY A 50 -0.14 -14.04 -2.79
CA GLY A 50 0.80 -13.55 -1.78
C GLY A 50 0.32 -13.77 -0.35
N GLY A 51 -0.63 -14.68 -0.13
CA GLY A 51 -1.16 -14.99 1.19
C GLY A 51 -0.10 -15.41 2.17
N GLY A 52 -0.25 -15.01 3.44
CA GLY A 52 0.72 -15.26 4.49
C GLY A 52 1.85 -14.24 4.54
N THR A 53 1.92 -13.29 3.60
CA THR A 53 2.91 -12.21 3.63
C THR A 53 2.30 -10.90 4.10
N TRP A 54 3.16 -10.02 4.63
CA TRP A 54 2.77 -8.68 5.05
C TRP A 54 2.95 -7.70 3.90
N ALA A 55 1.97 -6.84 3.71
CA ALA A 55 1.94 -5.91 2.59
C ALA A 55 1.31 -4.58 2.98
N LEU A 56 1.41 -3.61 2.10
CA LEU A 56 0.62 -2.39 2.20
C LEU A 56 -0.79 -2.66 1.69
N PRO A 57 -1.81 -2.00 2.24
CA PRO A 57 -3.13 -2.03 1.62
C PRO A 57 -3.05 -1.38 0.22
N GLY A 58 -3.67 -2.00 -0.75
CA GLY A 58 -3.62 -1.50 -2.12
C GLY A 58 -4.26 -2.46 -3.11
N GLY A 59 -4.31 -2.05 -4.36
CA GLY A 59 -4.87 -2.85 -5.43
C GLY A 59 -4.87 -2.13 -6.77
N ALA A 60 -5.65 -2.64 -7.71
CA ALA A 60 -5.72 -2.13 -9.06
C ALA A 60 -6.34 -0.72 -9.12
N ARG A 61 -5.74 0.14 -9.93
CA ARG A 61 -6.31 1.45 -10.24
C ARG A 61 -7.33 1.31 -11.37
N ASP A 62 -8.48 1.93 -11.22
CA ASP A 62 -9.46 2.03 -12.30
C ASP A 62 -9.07 3.18 -13.25
N SER A 63 -9.49 3.12 -14.50
CA SER A 63 -9.06 4.08 -15.52
C SER A 63 -9.44 5.52 -15.22
N HIS A 64 -10.51 5.73 -14.45
CA HIS A 64 -11.01 7.07 -14.10
C HIS A 64 -10.39 7.66 -12.83
N GLU A 65 -9.56 6.88 -12.12
CA GLU A 65 -8.95 7.30 -10.87
C GLU A 65 -7.52 7.79 -11.07
N ASP A 66 -7.08 8.77 -10.29
CA ASP A 66 -5.65 9.01 -10.13
C ASP A 66 -5.06 8.02 -9.11
N ILE A 67 -3.72 7.98 -9.02
CA ILE A 67 -3.00 7.01 -8.18
C ILE A 67 -3.32 7.19 -6.70
N VAL A 68 -3.38 8.43 -6.24
CA VAL A 68 -3.63 8.75 -4.84
C VAL A 68 -5.03 8.30 -4.44
N SER A 69 -6.03 8.60 -5.28
CA SER A 69 -7.42 8.20 -5.04
C SER A 69 -7.55 6.68 -4.99
N ALA A 70 -6.87 5.97 -5.90
CA ALA A 70 -6.89 4.50 -5.94
C ALA A 70 -6.30 3.91 -4.66
N ALA A 71 -5.13 4.40 -4.22
CA ALA A 71 -4.49 3.91 -3.00
C ALA A 71 -5.37 4.13 -1.76
N ILE A 72 -5.99 5.31 -1.64
CA ILE A 72 -6.85 5.64 -0.51
C ILE A 72 -8.12 4.79 -0.52
N ARG A 73 -8.74 4.63 -1.70
CA ARG A 73 -9.94 3.79 -1.85
C ARG A 73 -9.66 2.36 -1.43
N GLU A 74 -8.57 1.76 -1.92
CA GLU A 74 -8.20 0.39 -1.58
C GLU A 74 -7.92 0.26 -0.08
N ALA A 75 -7.22 1.22 0.52
CA ALA A 75 -6.94 1.20 1.96
C ALA A 75 -8.21 1.31 2.78
N HIS A 76 -9.18 2.12 2.34
CA HIS A 76 -10.48 2.20 3.01
C HIS A 76 -11.23 0.85 2.93
N GLU A 77 -11.25 0.24 1.75
CA GLU A 77 -11.96 -1.03 1.54
C GLU A 77 -11.34 -2.19 2.31
N GLU A 78 -10.02 -2.25 2.37
CA GLU A 78 -9.32 -3.40 2.98
C GLU A 78 -9.12 -3.25 4.47
N VAL A 79 -8.77 -2.06 4.95
CA VAL A 79 -8.36 -1.84 6.35
C VAL A 79 -9.04 -0.64 7.01
N GLY A 80 -10.04 -0.05 6.39
CA GLY A 80 -10.88 0.98 7.00
C GLY A 80 -10.25 2.35 7.17
N VAL A 81 -9.15 2.66 6.48
CA VAL A 81 -8.50 3.97 6.59
C VAL A 81 -9.49 5.10 6.32
N ASP A 82 -9.57 6.04 7.25
CA ASP A 82 -10.36 7.26 7.09
C ASP A 82 -9.52 8.32 6.38
N SER A 83 -9.89 8.65 5.15
CA SER A 83 -9.14 9.58 4.31
C SER A 83 -9.08 11.00 4.87
N THR A 84 -9.99 11.37 5.77
CA THR A 84 -9.99 12.71 6.38
C THR A 84 -8.94 12.85 7.48
N ARG A 85 -8.31 11.75 7.88
CA ARG A 85 -7.36 11.71 9.00
C ARG A 85 -5.92 11.50 8.54
N ILE A 86 -5.67 11.54 7.23
CA ILE A 86 -4.33 11.31 6.66
C ILE A 86 -3.90 12.49 5.79
N ALA A 87 -2.58 12.67 5.68
CA ALA A 87 -2.00 13.69 4.81
C ALA A 87 -0.99 13.02 3.86
N VAL A 88 -1.27 13.09 2.56
CA VAL A 88 -0.37 12.55 1.54
C VAL A 88 0.85 13.46 1.41
N ARG A 89 2.05 12.86 1.40
CA ARG A 89 3.32 13.59 1.36
C ARG A 89 4.19 13.28 0.15
N HIS A 90 4.13 12.06 -0.37
CA HIS A 90 5.02 11.64 -1.45
C HIS A 90 4.48 10.43 -2.17
N VAL A 91 4.96 10.19 -3.39
CA VAL A 91 4.64 8.98 -4.17
C VAL A 91 5.96 8.37 -4.67
N PHE A 92 6.15 7.08 -4.39
CA PHE A 92 7.25 6.30 -4.93
C PHE A 92 6.72 5.44 -6.09
N ALA A 93 7.24 5.67 -7.30
CA ALA A 93 6.80 4.96 -8.50
C ALA A 93 7.74 3.80 -8.82
N ASP A 94 7.16 2.64 -9.06
CA ASP A 94 7.87 1.47 -9.61
C ASP A 94 7.32 1.22 -11.01
N ASP A 95 8.01 1.77 -12.01
CA ASP A 95 7.55 1.79 -13.41
C ASP A 95 8.20 0.63 -14.18
N HIS A 96 7.35 -0.31 -14.65
CA HIS A 96 7.78 -1.49 -15.42
C HIS A 96 7.57 -1.30 -16.93
N GLY A 97 7.25 -0.09 -17.38
CA GLY A 97 6.96 0.21 -18.79
C GLY A 97 5.47 0.25 -19.06
N SER A 98 4.86 -0.88 -19.40
CA SER A 98 3.42 -0.95 -19.66
C SER A 98 2.58 -1.09 -18.40
N TRP A 99 3.20 -1.33 -17.26
CA TRP A 99 2.55 -1.41 -15.94
C TRP A 99 3.39 -0.69 -14.91
N ARG A 100 2.73 -0.08 -13.92
CA ARG A 100 3.45 0.54 -12.81
C ARG A 100 2.69 0.34 -11.50
N TYR A 101 3.45 0.30 -10.41
CA TYR A 101 2.92 0.30 -9.07
C TYR A 101 3.39 1.56 -8.35
N ASP A 102 2.48 2.32 -7.79
CA ASP A 102 2.79 3.55 -7.06
C ASP A 102 2.51 3.35 -5.57
N THR A 103 3.51 3.63 -4.74
CA THR A 103 3.35 3.64 -3.29
C THR A 103 3.11 5.07 -2.84
N VAL A 104 1.91 5.33 -2.34
CA VAL A 104 1.50 6.63 -1.82
C VAL A 104 1.88 6.71 -0.35
N ILE A 105 2.77 7.62 0.00
CA ILE A 105 3.23 7.81 1.38
C ILE A 105 2.37 8.90 2.03
N ALA A 106 1.69 8.54 3.11
CA ALA A 106 0.81 9.44 3.85
C ALA A 106 1.10 9.34 5.34
N PHE A 107 0.78 10.40 6.06
CA PHE A 107 1.04 10.51 7.50
C PHE A 107 -0.26 10.69 8.26
N THR A 108 -0.31 10.13 9.46
CA THR A 108 -1.40 10.35 10.42
C THR A 108 -0.81 10.49 11.84
N ASN A 109 -1.54 11.18 12.71
CA ASN A 109 -1.16 11.33 14.12
C ASN A 109 -2.09 10.57 15.05
N ASP A 110 -2.80 9.57 14.54
CA ASP A 110 -3.63 8.65 15.31
C ASP A 110 -3.75 7.32 14.56
N ASP A 111 -4.73 6.48 14.89
CA ASP A 111 -4.90 5.19 14.22
C ASP A 111 -5.64 5.28 12.89
N ALA A 112 -6.03 6.48 12.45
CA ALA A 112 -6.78 6.73 11.20
C ALA A 112 -8.01 5.82 11.02
N GLY A 113 -8.57 5.30 12.10
CA GLY A 113 -9.73 4.42 12.07
C GLY A 113 -9.47 3.00 11.57
N VAL A 114 -8.22 2.59 11.52
CA VAL A 114 -7.81 1.31 10.90
C VAL A 114 -8.36 0.08 11.61
N TYR A 115 -8.90 -0.84 10.83
CA TYR A 115 -9.31 -2.19 11.25
C TYR A 115 -9.33 -3.09 10.02
N ALA A 116 -9.33 -4.42 10.22
CA ALA A 116 -9.48 -5.36 9.09
C ALA A 116 -10.91 -5.26 8.55
N ALA A 117 -11.07 -4.60 7.39
CA ALA A 117 -12.37 -4.22 6.86
C ALA A 117 -12.99 -5.27 5.93
N ASN A 118 -12.18 -6.18 5.36
CA ASN A 118 -12.66 -7.21 4.46
C ASN A 118 -11.92 -8.53 4.68
N HIS A 119 -12.35 -9.56 3.95
CA HIS A 119 -11.84 -10.93 4.11
C HIS A 119 -10.47 -11.18 3.44
N GLU A 120 -9.95 -10.22 2.70
CA GLU A 120 -8.61 -10.33 2.08
C GLU A 120 -7.49 -10.02 3.06
N SER A 121 -7.83 -9.35 4.17
CA SER A 121 -6.89 -8.99 5.22
C SER A 121 -7.14 -9.86 6.45
N ALA A 122 -6.16 -10.68 6.82
CA ALA A 122 -6.25 -11.53 8.01
C ALA A 122 -5.95 -10.75 9.29
N GLU A 123 -5.09 -9.73 9.23
CA GLU A 123 -4.66 -8.95 10.38
C GLU A 123 -4.10 -7.61 9.91
N THR A 124 -4.22 -6.58 10.73
CA THR A 124 -3.51 -5.32 10.55
C THR A 124 -2.56 -5.09 11.71
N ARG A 125 -1.44 -4.45 11.46
CA ARG A 125 -0.45 -4.17 12.50
C ARG A 125 0.28 -2.86 12.23
N TRP A 126 0.43 -2.07 13.26
CA TRP A 126 1.33 -0.92 13.24
C TRP A 126 2.72 -1.38 13.64
N VAL A 127 3.68 -1.28 12.71
CA VAL A 127 5.03 -1.82 12.89
C VAL A 127 6.02 -0.67 12.94
N PRO A 128 6.92 -0.62 13.94
CA PRO A 128 7.95 0.41 13.96
C PRO A 128 8.72 0.42 12.63
N LEU A 129 8.96 1.61 12.10
CA LEU A 129 9.60 1.77 10.79
C LEU A 129 10.88 0.92 10.67
N HIS A 130 11.70 0.92 11.71
CA HIS A 130 12.98 0.20 11.70
C HIS A 130 12.84 -1.33 11.79
N GLU A 131 11.64 -1.84 12.07
CA GLU A 131 11.38 -3.28 12.17
C GLU A 131 10.67 -3.86 10.96
N VAL A 132 10.17 -3.01 10.05
CA VAL A 132 9.39 -3.47 8.88
C VAL A 132 10.19 -4.45 8.03
N GLY A 133 11.47 -4.19 7.81
CA GLY A 133 12.33 -5.04 6.99
C GLY A 133 12.56 -6.45 7.55
N SER A 134 12.23 -6.69 8.84
CA SER A 134 12.36 -8.02 9.45
C SER A 134 11.11 -8.89 9.24
N TYR A 135 10.04 -8.33 8.72
CA TYR A 135 8.80 -9.05 8.46
C TYR A 135 8.89 -9.83 7.14
N ASP A 136 8.08 -10.86 7.02
CA ASP A 136 7.92 -11.60 5.76
C ASP A 136 7.07 -10.77 4.80
N LEU A 137 7.73 -9.85 4.10
CA LEU A 137 7.06 -8.88 3.24
C LEU A 137 6.69 -9.50 1.90
N HIS A 138 5.56 -9.04 1.34
CA HIS A 138 5.21 -9.35 -0.04
C HIS A 138 6.40 -8.99 -0.95
N PRO A 139 6.75 -9.84 -1.94
CA PRO A 139 7.96 -9.65 -2.75
C PRO A 139 8.08 -8.27 -3.40
N GLY A 140 6.98 -7.70 -3.87
CA GLY A 140 6.99 -6.36 -4.47
C GLY A 140 7.39 -5.27 -3.48
N LEU A 141 6.94 -5.38 -2.23
CA LEU A 141 7.33 -4.45 -1.17
C LEU A 141 8.77 -4.70 -0.72
N ALA A 142 9.14 -5.96 -0.55
CA ALA A 142 10.49 -6.33 -0.12
C ALA A 142 11.56 -5.79 -1.07
N ALA A 143 11.30 -5.85 -2.38
CA ALA A 143 12.24 -5.43 -3.41
C ALA A 143 12.60 -3.93 -3.32
N HIS A 144 11.69 -3.10 -2.80
CA HIS A 144 11.86 -1.65 -2.78
C HIS A 144 11.88 -1.07 -1.36
N TRP A 145 11.84 -1.93 -0.34
CA TRP A 145 11.66 -1.43 1.04
C TRP A 145 12.78 -0.48 1.48
N THR A 146 14.03 -0.76 1.15
CA THR A 146 15.15 0.10 1.54
C THR A 146 14.98 1.52 1.01
N ASP A 147 14.63 1.66 -0.26
CA ASP A 147 14.43 2.97 -0.90
C ASP A 147 13.20 3.69 -0.34
N ILE A 148 12.12 2.94 -0.14
CA ILE A 148 10.88 3.50 0.41
C ILE A 148 11.11 3.99 1.85
N ALA A 149 11.78 3.19 2.68
CA ALA A 149 12.08 3.56 4.05
C ALA A 149 12.92 4.84 4.13
N GLU A 150 13.87 5.00 3.21
CA GLU A 150 14.68 6.22 3.15
C GLU A 150 13.82 7.45 2.82
N LEU A 151 12.90 7.32 1.86
CA LEU A 151 11.97 8.39 1.54
C LEU A 151 11.09 8.77 2.73
N VAL A 152 10.61 7.78 3.48
CA VAL A 152 9.81 8.02 4.69
C VAL A 152 10.63 8.80 5.71
N ARG A 153 11.89 8.40 5.95
CA ARG A 153 12.77 9.12 6.88
C ARG A 153 13.00 10.56 6.46
N LYS A 154 13.17 10.81 5.18
CA LYS A 154 13.32 12.17 4.66
C LYS A 154 12.06 13.01 4.90
N GLN A 155 10.88 12.43 4.71
CA GLN A 155 9.62 13.13 4.96
C GLN A 155 9.44 13.42 6.46
N LEU A 156 9.90 12.52 7.34
CA LEU A 156 9.83 12.72 8.79
C LEU A 156 10.73 13.87 9.26
N MET A 157 11.79 14.16 8.54
CA MET A 157 12.76 15.20 8.87
C MET A 157 12.42 16.57 8.29
N SER A 158 11.45 16.66 7.42
CA SER A 158 11.09 17.93 6.75
C SER A 158 10.00 18.70 7.49
#